data_fa615f86990d0d3d084ab018bad0feef
#
_entry.id   fa615f86990d0d3d084ab018bad0feef
#
_cell.length_a   1.000
_cell.length_b   1.000
_cell.length_c   1.000
_cell.angle_alpha   90.00
_cell.angle_beta   90.00
_cell.angle_gamma   90.00
#
_symmetry.space_group_name_H-M   'P 1'
#
loop_
_entity.id
_entity.type
_entity.pdbx_description
1 polymer ?
#
loop_
_entity_poly.entity_id
_entity_poly.type
_entity_poly.pdbx_seq_one_letter_code
_entity_poly.pdbx_strand_id
1 'polypeptide(L)'
;EMNFLKVYRIDREKAELRTRYSGTFDAKRVLSMKRLTSIIVILWVFLRLSAAGAFADAPRIPDGFVYLSHVAPDIRIELRYYTSDNFLGQPVAGYLSPQCILTQAAANALKQIQEELKPFGLGLKVFDAYRPQQAVDHFVAWAEDLGETRMKRAYYPNVEKQNLFKEGYIAEKSAHSRGSAVDLTIISLDNPPDVELDMGGGFDFFGPESWPDDPHMTASQRSHRMLLQVLMKKHGFEPYDREWWHFRLIDEPFPATWFNFPIQ
;
A
#
# COMPACT_ATOMS: atom_id res chain seq x y z
N GLU A 1 37.05 -76.56 35.15
CA GLU A 1 35.79 -76.48 35.96
C GLU A 1 35.06 -75.13 35.92
N MET A 2 35.59 -74.11 35.27
CA MET A 2 35.01 -72.79 35.29
C MET A 2 34.07 -72.43 34.07
N ASN A 3 33.88 -73.38 33.14
CA ASN A 3 33.05 -73.14 31.93
C ASN A 3 31.63 -73.76 32.00
N PHE A 4 31.36 -74.70 32.88
CA PHE A 4 30.07 -75.38 32.95
C PHE A 4 28.99 -74.54 33.70
N LEU A 5 29.37 -73.82 34.70
CA LEU A 5 28.45 -72.95 35.48
C LEU A 5 27.96 -71.69 34.73
N LYS A 6 28.71 -71.23 33.74
CA LYS A 6 28.32 -70.05 32.94
C LYS A 6 27.26 -70.33 31.87
N VAL A 7 27.25 -71.57 31.33
CA VAL A 7 26.28 -72.06 30.36
C VAL A 7 24.92 -72.27 31.00
N TYR A 8 24.89 -72.89 32.22
CA TYR A 8 23.66 -73.17 32.97
C TYR A 8 22.94 -71.87 33.42
N ARG A 9 23.69 -70.83 33.67
CA ARG A 9 23.12 -69.52 34.10
C ARG A 9 22.45 -68.81 32.97
N ILE A 10 23.00 -68.90 31.76
CA ILE A 10 22.45 -68.22 30.53
C ILE A 10 21.15 -68.93 30.08
N ASP A 11 21.05 -70.21 30.19
CA ASP A 11 19.85 -70.96 29.80
C ASP A 11 18.69 -70.77 30.80
N ARG A 12 18.98 -70.56 32.08
CA ARG A 12 17.95 -70.22 33.07
C ARG A 12 17.38 -68.82 32.93
N GLU A 13 18.20 -67.82 32.62
CA GLU A 13 17.75 -66.49 32.34
C GLU A 13 16.92 -66.43 31.05
N LYS A 14 17.25 -67.21 30.03
CA LYS A 14 16.47 -67.32 28.81
C LYS A 14 15.11 -67.96 28.98
N ALA A 15 15.06 -68.99 29.91
CA ALA A 15 13.81 -69.67 30.26
C ALA A 15 12.88 -68.78 31.08
N GLU A 16 13.42 -67.99 32.03
CA GLU A 16 12.63 -67.02 32.82
C GLU A 16 12.13 -65.81 31.98
N LEU A 17 12.88 -65.35 30.98
CA LEU A 17 12.43 -64.33 30.02
C LEU A 17 11.31 -64.82 29.10
N ARG A 18 11.33 -66.12 28.69
CA ARG A 18 10.24 -66.71 27.88
C ARG A 18 8.92 -66.86 28.65
N THR A 19 8.96 -67.14 29.96
CA THR A 19 7.75 -67.24 30.79
C THR A 19 7.17 -65.89 31.17
N ARG A 20 7.96 -64.81 31.19
CA ARG A 20 7.47 -63.45 31.43
C ARG A 20 6.76 -62.83 30.25
N TYR A 21 6.97 -63.31 29.03
CA TYR A 21 6.39 -62.77 27.81
C TYR A 21 5.38 -63.64 27.09
N SER A 22 4.92 -64.73 27.72
CA SER A 22 3.80 -65.51 27.20
C SER A 22 2.44 -64.99 27.65
N GLY A 23 2.33 -63.66 27.70
CA GLY A 23 1.02 -63.02 27.78
C GLY A 23 0.32 -63.18 26.43
N THR A 24 -0.83 -63.81 26.43
CA THR A 24 -1.72 -63.97 25.27
C THR A 24 -1.84 -62.62 24.49
N PHE A 25 -1.33 -62.64 23.27
CA PHE A 25 -1.48 -61.55 22.38
C PHE A 25 -2.98 -61.36 22.06
N ASP A 26 -3.62 -60.46 22.76
CA ASP A 26 -5.05 -60.14 22.53
C ASP A 26 -5.23 -59.49 21.17
N ALA A 27 -5.63 -60.30 20.18
CA ALA A 27 -5.88 -59.90 18.82
C ALA A 27 -6.85 -58.70 18.74
N LYS A 28 -7.74 -58.55 19.74
CA LYS A 28 -8.67 -57.43 19.86
C LYS A 28 -7.93 -56.12 20.17
N ARG A 29 -6.85 -56.17 20.96
CA ARG A 29 -6.05 -54.99 21.32
C ARG A 29 -5.20 -54.50 20.15
N VAL A 30 -4.68 -55.38 19.33
CA VAL A 30 -3.93 -55.06 18.10
C VAL A 30 -4.85 -54.46 17.03
N LEU A 31 -6.08 -54.98 16.92
CA LEU A 31 -7.08 -54.46 15.99
C LEU A 31 -7.57 -53.04 16.40
N SER A 32 -7.70 -52.79 17.72
CA SER A 32 -8.03 -51.48 18.30
C SER A 32 -6.93 -50.46 18.05
N MET A 33 -5.65 -50.84 18.23
CA MET A 33 -4.52 -49.93 17.95
C MET A 33 -4.38 -49.61 16.46
N LYS A 34 -4.61 -50.57 15.55
CA LYS A 34 -4.61 -50.32 14.11
C LYS A 34 -5.75 -49.41 13.68
N ARG A 35 -6.94 -49.51 14.28
CA ARG A 35 -8.05 -48.58 14.03
C ARG A 35 -7.76 -47.19 14.57
N LEU A 36 -7.15 -47.06 15.73
CA LEU A 36 -6.78 -45.78 16.34
C LEU A 36 -5.70 -45.05 15.50
N THR A 37 -4.66 -45.76 15.03
CA THR A 37 -3.64 -45.19 14.14
C THR A 37 -4.21 -44.78 12.78
N SER A 38 -5.15 -45.55 12.19
CA SER A 38 -5.82 -45.17 10.96
C SER A 38 -6.67 -43.92 11.11
N ILE A 39 -7.39 -43.76 12.24
CA ILE A 39 -8.19 -42.57 12.55
C ILE A 39 -7.27 -41.35 12.75
N ILE A 40 -6.14 -41.48 13.43
CA ILE A 40 -5.18 -40.40 13.64
C ILE A 40 -4.55 -39.98 12.31
N VAL A 41 -4.19 -40.90 11.43
CA VAL A 41 -3.65 -40.59 10.10
C VAL A 41 -4.69 -39.90 9.24
N ILE A 42 -5.96 -40.32 9.25
CA ILE A 42 -7.05 -39.69 8.52
C ILE A 42 -7.30 -38.29 9.07
N LEU A 43 -7.34 -38.06 10.37
CA LEU A 43 -7.45 -36.75 10.99
C LEU A 43 -6.27 -35.81 10.60
N TRP A 44 -5.05 -36.35 10.56
CA TRP A 44 -3.85 -35.60 10.14
C TRP A 44 -3.90 -35.22 8.66
N VAL A 45 -4.41 -36.10 7.80
CA VAL A 45 -4.60 -35.82 6.38
C VAL A 45 -5.71 -34.75 6.18
N PHE A 46 -6.83 -34.87 6.88
CA PHE A 46 -7.89 -33.84 6.85
C PHE A 46 -7.43 -32.49 7.43
N LEU A 47 -6.62 -32.48 8.50
CA LEU A 47 -6.05 -31.25 9.05
C LEU A 47 -5.06 -30.60 8.08
N ARG A 48 -4.32 -31.39 7.30
CA ARG A 48 -3.41 -30.88 6.26
C ARG A 48 -4.15 -30.39 5.01
N LEU A 49 -5.26 -31.04 4.62
CA LEU A 49 -6.09 -30.56 3.52
C LEU A 49 -6.86 -29.29 3.90
N SER A 50 -7.28 -29.12 5.16
CA SER A 50 -7.93 -27.90 5.62
C SER A 50 -6.96 -26.72 5.74
N ALA A 51 -5.66 -26.95 5.91
CA ALA A 51 -4.65 -25.89 5.93
C ALA A 51 -4.18 -25.47 4.52
N ALA A 52 -4.53 -26.23 3.46
CA ALA A 52 -4.24 -25.89 2.07
C ALA A 52 -5.32 -25.00 1.42
N GLY A 53 -6.37 -24.66 2.15
CA GLY A 53 -7.48 -23.87 1.64
C GLY A 53 -7.62 -22.54 2.33
N ALA A 54 -6.88 -21.54 1.90
CA ALA A 54 -7.14 -20.11 1.84
C ALA A 54 -5.85 -19.29 2.06
N PHE A 55 -4.82 -19.55 1.30
CA PHE A 55 -4.08 -18.38 0.85
C PHE A 55 -5.01 -17.74 -0.20
N ALA A 56 -5.91 -16.86 0.24
CA ALA A 56 -6.47 -15.87 -0.66
C ALA A 56 -5.24 -15.23 -1.32
N ASP A 57 -5.11 -15.39 -2.63
CA ASP A 57 -4.08 -14.66 -3.38
C ASP A 57 -4.16 -13.21 -2.89
N ALA A 58 -3.04 -12.69 -2.38
CA ALA A 58 -2.97 -11.28 -2.05
C ALA A 58 -3.49 -10.53 -3.28
N PRO A 59 -4.42 -9.57 -3.11
CA PRO A 59 -5.06 -8.94 -4.24
C PRO A 59 -3.99 -8.39 -5.17
N ARG A 60 -3.92 -8.93 -6.37
CA ARG A 60 -2.92 -8.54 -7.36
C ARG A 60 -3.33 -7.20 -7.93
N ILE A 61 -2.43 -6.22 -7.83
CA ILE A 61 -2.59 -4.99 -8.61
C ILE A 61 -2.54 -5.36 -10.11
N PRO A 62 -3.28 -4.67 -10.99
CA PRO A 62 -3.28 -4.94 -12.42
C PRO A 62 -1.89 -4.86 -13.04
N ASP A 63 -1.69 -5.61 -14.13
CA ASP A 63 -0.45 -5.55 -14.90
C ASP A 63 -0.16 -4.11 -15.34
N GLY A 64 1.11 -3.72 -15.26
CA GLY A 64 1.56 -2.37 -15.57
C GLY A 64 1.56 -1.41 -14.36
N PHE A 65 0.99 -1.83 -13.22
CA PHE A 65 1.06 -1.09 -11.95
C PHE A 65 2.11 -1.68 -11.01
N VAL A 66 2.65 -0.83 -10.14
CA VAL A 66 3.63 -1.19 -9.13
C VAL A 66 3.39 -0.42 -7.83
N TYR A 67 3.85 -0.98 -6.72
CA TYR A 67 4.01 -0.23 -5.48
C TYR A 67 5.23 0.66 -5.59
N LEU A 68 5.08 1.97 -5.34
CA LEU A 68 6.19 2.93 -5.41
C LEU A 68 7.33 2.54 -4.47
N SER A 69 7.02 2.00 -3.30
CA SER A 69 8.01 1.52 -2.32
C SER A 69 8.93 0.41 -2.86
N HIS A 70 8.50 -0.36 -3.86
CA HIS A 70 9.34 -1.38 -4.49
C HIS A 70 10.27 -0.82 -5.57
N VAL A 71 9.93 0.35 -6.15
CA VAL A 71 10.70 0.99 -7.23
C VAL A 71 11.61 2.08 -6.70
N ALA A 72 11.11 2.89 -5.77
CA ALA A 72 11.78 4.04 -5.19
C ALA A 72 11.51 4.12 -3.66
N PRO A 73 12.12 3.24 -2.85
CA PRO A 73 11.84 3.12 -1.41
C PRO A 73 12.21 4.36 -0.59
N ASP A 74 13.04 5.24 -1.15
CA ASP A 74 13.50 6.47 -0.49
C ASP A 74 12.53 7.64 -0.66
N ILE A 75 11.50 7.51 -1.51
CA ILE A 75 10.44 8.51 -1.62
C ILE A 75 9.54 8.39 -0.41
N ARG A 76 9.26 9.52 0.27
CA ARG A 76 8.32 9.55 1.39
C ARG A 76 6.88 9.42 0.89
N ILE A 77 6.08 8.64 1.62
CA ILE A 77 4.66 8.41 1.30
C ILE A 77 3.83 8.87 2.48
N GLU A 78 2.91 9.80 2.23
CA GLU A 78 1.96 10.33 3.21
C GLU A 78 0.57 10.42 2.56
N LEU A 79 -0.06 9.26 2.31
CA LEU A 79 -1.34 9.21 1.61
C LEU A 79 -2.46 9.83 2.46
N ARG A 80 -2.84 11.06 2.10
CA ARG A 80 -3.83 11.85 2.82
C ARG A 80 -5.22 11.22 2.81
N TYR A 81 -5.61 10.58 1.72
CA TYR A 81 -6.94 9.97 1.56
C TYR A 81 -7.11 8.64 2.31
N TYR A 82 -6.01 8.02 2.74
CA TYR A 82 -6.06 6.87 3.66
C TYR A 82 -6.44 7.29 5.10
N THR A 83 -6.20 8.53 5.46
CA THR A 83 -6.46 9.09 6.79
C THR A 83 -7.63 10.08 6.76
N SER A 84 -7.93 10.72 7.90
CA SER A 84 -8.88 11.82 7.99
C SER A 84 -8.25 13.20 7.71
N ASP A 85 -6.95 13.27 7.45
CA ASP A 85 -6.26 14.53 7.17
C ASP A 85 -6.37 14.90 5.68
N ASN A 86 -7.60 15.20 5.25
CA ASN A 86 -7.98 15.58 3.89
C ASN A 86 -9.22 16.49 3.91
N PHE A 87 -9.62 16.99 2.78
CA PHE A 87 -10.75 17.93 2.67
C PHE A 87 -12.13 17.33 3.00
N LEU A 88 -12.27 15.99 3.07
CA LEU A 88 -13.48 15.33 3.56
C LEU A 88 -13.50 15.21 5.08
N GLY A 89 -12.32 15.22 5.74
CA GLY A 89 -12.18 14.98 7.17
C GLY A 89 -12.46 13.53 7.60
N GLN A 90 -12.32 12.58 6.66
CA GLN A 90 -12.51 11.13 6.87
C GLN A 90 -11.72 10.31 5.85
N PRO A 91 -11.42 9.03 6.12
CA PRO A 91 -10.83 8.15 5.13
C PRO A 91 -11.71 8.00 3.89
N VAL A 92 -11.08 7.97 2.73
CA VAL A 92 -11.74 7.93 1.43
C VAL A 92 -11.98 6.49 0.97
N ALA A 93 -13.11 6.24 0.32
CA ALA A 93 -13.45 4.92 -0.22
C ALA A 93 -12.35 4.41 -1.17
N GLY A 94 -11.99 3.13 -1.02
CA GLY A 94 -10.98 2.49 -1.86
C GLY A 94 -9.53 2.62 -1.38
N TYR A 95 -9.23 3.45 -0.38
CA TYR A 95 -7.94 3.51 0.30
C TYR A 95 -7.98 2.59 1.53
N LEU A 96 -7.62 1.31 1.36
CA LEU A 96 -7.67 0.28 2.41
C LEU A 96 -6.32 0.09 3.11
N SER A 97 -5.23 0.56 2.51
CA SER A 97 -3.89 0.55 3.08
C SER A 97 -3.09 1.78 2.66
N PRO A 98 -2.02 2.15 3.38
CA PRO A 98 -1.17 3.28 3.04
C PRO A 98 -0.15 2.94 1.94
N GLN A 99 -0.60 2.29 0.86
CA GLN A 99 0.23 1.88 -0.27
C GLN A 99 0.12 2.87 -1.42
N CYS A 100 1.25 3.41 -1.86
CA CYS A 100 1.31 4.26 -3.05
C CYS A 100 1.50 3.38 -4.29
N ILE A 101 0.50 3.38 -5.18
CA ILE A 101 0.47 2.60 -6.41
C ILE A 101 0.54 3.57 -7.60
N LEU A 102 1.34 3.23 -8.61
CA LEU A 102 1.48 3.98 -9.86
C LEU A 102 1.68 3.00 -11.02
N THR A 103 1.53 3.50 -12.25
CA THR A 103 2.07 2.76 -13.40
C THR A 103 3.60 2.66 -13.29
N GLN A 104 4.16 1.57 -13.80
CA GLN A 104 5.61 1.35 -13.79
C GLN A 104 6.38 2.52 -14.44
N ALA A 105 5.81 3.13 -15.49
CA ALA A 105 6.39 4.27 -16.19
C ALA A 105 6.49 5.51 -15.27
N ALA A 106 5.40 5.86 -14.58
CA ALA A 106 5.36 6.99 -13.66
C ALA A 106 6.29 6.74 -12.45
N ALA A 107 6.28 5.53 -11.87
CA ALA A 107 7.15 5.20 -10.75
C ALA A 107 8.65 5.28 -11.12
N ASN A 108 9.04 4.82 -12.33
CA ASN A 108 10.42 4.95 -12.81
C ASN A 108 10.84 6.41 -13.01
N ALA A 109 9.96 7.26 -13.53
CA ALA A 109 10.21 8.68 -13.68
C ALA A 109 10.41 9.38 -12.32
N LEU A 110 9.56 9.07 -11.33
CA LEU A 110 9.73 9.60 -9.96
C LEU A 110 11.03 9.14 -9.31
N LYS A 111 11.45 7.90 -9.55
CA LYS A 111 12.75 7.40 -9.08
C LYS A 111 13.90 8.25 -9.62
N GLN A 112 13.89 8.61 -10.89
CA GLN A 112 14.93 9.45 -11.50
C GLN A 112 14.95 10.85 -10.89
N ILE A 113 13.77 11.45 -10.65
CA ILE A 113 13.67 12.74 -9.97
C ILE A 113 14.23 12.67 -8.55
N GLN A 114 13.91 11.61 -7.80
CA GLN A 114 14.44 11.38 -6.46
C GLN A 114 15.98 11.30 -6.45
N GLU A 115 16.56 10.58 -7.42
CA GLU A 115 18.02 10.48 -7.54
C GLU A 115 18.68 11.83 -7.88
N GLU A 116 18.03 12.69 -8.66
CA GLU A 116 18.53 14.03 -8.96
C GLU A 116 18.45 14.98 -7.76
N LEU A 117 17.48 14.80 -6.86
CA LEU A 117 17.32 15.64 -5.67
C LEU A 117 18.28 15.29 -4.54
N LYS A 118 18.63 14.01 -4.37
CA LYS A 118 19.48 13.53 -3.27
C LYS A 118 20.80 14.27 -3.09
N PRO A 119 21.59 14.58 -4.15
CA PRO A 119 22.85 15.31 -3.99
C PRO A 119 22.69 16.71 -3.38
N PHE A 120 21.48 17.26 -3.37
CA PHE A 120 21.15 18.56 -2.80
C PHE A 120 20.56 18.47 -1.39
N GLY A 121 20.55 17.28 -0.78
CA GLY A 121 19.88 17.05 0.50
C GLY A 121 18.36 17.14 0.41
N LEU A 122 17.79 16.92 -0.79
CA LEU A 122 16.36 17.01 -1.06
C LEU A 122 15.79 15.66 -1.49
N GLY A 123 14.48 15.48 -1.31
CA GLY A 123 13.75 14.30 -1.74
C GLY A 123 12.29 14.62 -2.04
N LEU A 124 11.57 13.61 -2.51
CA LEU A 124 10.13 13.69 -2.79
C LEU A 124 9.30 13.17 -1.63
N LYS A 125 8.12 13.75 -1.46
CA LYS A 125 7.03 13.24 -0.62
C LYS A 125 5.74 13.20 -1.44
N VAL A 126 5.07 12.05 -1.50
CA VAL A 126 3.84 11.80 -2.25
C VAL A 126 2.65 11.85 -1.32
N PHE A 127 1.64 12.66 -1.67
CA PHE A 127 0.37 12.80 -0.97
C PHE A 127 -0.73 11.91 -1.56
N ASP A 128 -0.75 11.75 -2.90
CA ASP A 128 -1.66 10.86 -3.64
C ASP A 128 -1.03 10.39 -4.95
N ALA A 129 -1.50 9.24 -5.45
CA ALA A 129 -1.02 8.65 -6.69
C ALA A 129 -2.18 7.98 -7.45
N TYR A 130 -2.18 6.66 -7.68
CA TYR A 130 -3.37 6.01 -8.19
C TYR A 130 -4.53 6.22 -7.22
N ARG A 131 -5.65 6.72 -7.72
CA ARG A 131 -6.90 6.98 -7.00
C ARG A 131 -8.00 6.15 -7.67
N PRO A 132 -8.56 5.13 -6.99
CA PRO A 132 -9.63 4.33 -7.58
C PRO A 132 -10.86 5.17 -7.90
N GLN A 133 -11.63 4.81 -8.95
CA GLN A 133 -12.82 5.57 -9.34
C GLN A 133 -13.82 5.71 -8.18
N GLN A 134 -13.98 4.69 -7.33
CA GLN A 134 -14.82 4.77 -6.12
C GLN A 134 -14.42 5.90 -5.15
N ALA A 135 -13.15 6.30 -5.14
CA ALA A 135 -12.69 7.46 -4.37
C ALA A 135 -13.16 8.78 -5.00
N VAL A 136 -13.09 8.86 -6.32
CA VAL A 136 -13.62 9.99 -7.08
C VAL A 136 -15.14 10.11 -6.88
N ASP A 137 -15.86 8.98 -6.93
CA ASP A 137 -17.30 8.94 -6.67
C ASP A 137 -17.64 9.40 -5.24
N HIS A 138 -16.78 9.07 -4.26
CA HIS A 138 -16.91 9.57 -2.88
C HIS A 138 -16.70 11.09 -2.79
N PHE A 139 -15.76 11.66 -3.55
CA PHE A 139 -15.57 13.12 -3.64
C PHE A 139 -16.78 13.82 -4.23
N VAL A 140 -17.37 13.23 -5.27
CA VAL A 140 -18.60 13.73 -5.89
C VAL A 140 -19.75 13.74 -4.88
N ALA A 141 -20.02 12.59 -4.23
CA ALA A 141 -21.08 12.47 -3.22
C ALA A 141 -20.87 13.46 -2.06
N TRP A 142 -19.60 13.63 -1.59
CA TRP A 142 -19.28 14.62 -0.57
C TRP A 142 -19.55 16.05 -1.06
N ALA A 143 -19.22 16.38 -2.30
CA ALA A 143 -19.41 17.73 -2.85
C ALA A 143 -20.90 18.07 -3.03
N GLU A 144 -21.74 17.10 -3.31
CA GLU A 144 -23.21 17.23 -3.41
C GLU A 144 -23.88 17.41 -2.04
N ASP A 145 -23.30 16.89 -0.96
CA ASP A 145 -23.78 17.15 0.41
C ASP A 145 -23.36 18.56 0.88
N LEU A 146 -24.18 19.56 0.55
CA LEU A 146 -23.91 20.97 0.90
C LEU A 146 -23.89 21.21 2.42
N GLY A 147 -24.47 20.32 3.23
CA GLY A 147 -24.47 20.40 4.70
C GLY A 147 -23.14 19.99 5.34
N GLU A 148 -22.32 19.19 4.66
CA GLU A 148 -21.03 18.72 5.17
C GLU A 148 -19.95 19.79 4.93
N THR A 149 -19.62 20.57 5.95
CA THR A 149 -18.69 21.72 5.85
C THR A 149 -17.58 21.70 6.91
N ARG A 150 -17.39 20.56 7.63
CA ARG A 150 -16.44 20.48 8.74
C ARG A 150 -15.02 20.92 8.38
N MET A 151 -14.57 20.65 7.15
CA MET A 151 -13.22 20.96 6.68
C MET A 151 -13.15 22.29 5.90
N LYS A 152 -14.27 23.03 5.77
CA LYS A 152 -14.33 24.27 4.99
C LYS A 152 -13.24 25.27 5.40
N ARG A 153 -13.07 25.48 6.69
CA ARG A 153 -12.08 26.46 7.20
C ARG A 153 -10.64 26.11 6.80
N ALA A 154 -10.31 24.83 6.77
CA ALA A 154 -8.95 24.36 6.52
C ALA A 154 -8.63 24.26 5.01
N TYR A 155 -9.60 23.83 4.19
CA TYR A 155 -9.32 23.48 2.80
C TYR A 155 -10.00 24.40 1.76
N TYR A 156 -11.17 24.97 2.06
CA TYR A 156 -11.91 25.79 1.08
C TYR A 156 -12.64 26.99 1.73
N PRO A 157 -11.90 27.83 2.51
CA PRO A 157 -12.55 28.91 3.27
C PRO A 157 -13.29 29.91 2.41
N ASN A 158 -12.78 30.15 1.20
CA ASN A 158 -13.25 31.17 0.28
C ASN A 158 -14.08 30.61 -0.89
N VAL A 159 -14.27 29.27 -0.95
CA VAL A 159 -15.03 28.63 -2.03
C VAL A 159 -16.35 28.09 -1.47
N GLU A 160 -17.46 28.45 -2.12
CA GLU A 160 -18.74 27.87 -1.79
C GLU A 160 -18.85 26.45 -2.37
N LYS A 161 -19.24 25.49 -1.53
CA LYS A 161 -19.23 24.06 -1.87
C LYS A 161 -20.01 23.72 -3.15
N GLN A 162 -21.11 24.43 -3.40
CA GLN A 162 -21.92 24.33 -4.63
C GLN A 162 -21.16 24.73 -5.90
N ASN A 163 -20.02 25.43 -5.78
CA ASN A 163 -19.21 25.88 -6.91
C ASN A 163 -18.04 24.95 -7.22
N LEU A 164 -17.77 23.93 -6.39
CA LEU A 164 -16.59 23.08 -6.52
C LEU A 164 -16.46 22.42 -7.91
N PHE A 165 -17.57 21.95 -8.48
CA PHE A 165 -17.58 21.40 -9.84
C PHE A 165 -17.33 22.48 -10.89
N LYS A 166 -18.02 23.62 -10.78
CA LYS A 166 -17.90 24.74 -11.73
C LYS A 166 -16.50 25.34 -11.73
N GLU A 167 -15.87 25.40 -10.56
CA GLU A 167 -14.53 25.96 -10.40
C GLU A 167 -13.42 24.90 -10.67
N GLY A 168 -13.80 23.65 -10.96
CA GLY A 168 -12.88 22.59 -11.38
C GLY A 168 -12.11 21.91 -10.25
N TYR A 169 -12.50 22.11 -8.99
CA TYR A 169 -11.86 21.41 -7.85
C TYR A 169 -12.33 19.96 -7.70
N ILE A 170 -13.58 19.67 -8.08
CA ILE A 170 -14.12 18.30 -8.09
C ILE A 170 -14.61 17.97 -9.50
N ALA A 171 -14.33 16.73 -9.94
CA ALA A 171 -14.74 16.22 -11.24
C ALA A 171 -15.19 14.75 -11.10
N GLU A 172 -16.06 14.30 -12.02
CA GLU A 172 -16.56 12.92 -12.07
C GLU A 172 -15.49 11.89 -12.51
N LYS A 173 -14.40 12.37 -13.10
CA LYS A 173 -13.25 11.56 -13.54
C LYS A 173 -11.95 12.24 -13.18
N SER A 174 -10.95 11.45 -12.80
CA SER A 174 -9.63 11.96 -12.43
C SER A 174 -8.54 11.28 -13.25
N ALA A 175 -7.48 12.03 -13.58
CA ALA A 175 -6.26 11.48 -14.16
C ALA A 175 -5.61 10.45 -13.23
N HIS A 176 -5.74 10.60 -11.93
CA HIS A 176 -5.24 9.64 -10.93
C HIS A 176 -5.82 8.25 -11.11
N SER A 177 -7.08 8.11 -11.53
CA SER A 177 -7.70 6.80 -11.78
C SER A 177 -7.09 6.04 -12.97
N ARG A 178 -6.24 6.71 -13.78
CA ARG A 178 -5.45 6.08 -14.84
C ARG A 178 -4.06 5.62 -14.39
N GLY A 179 -3.66 5.97 -13.14
CA GLY A 179 -2.46 5.48 -12.49
C GLY A 179 -1.16 6.19 -12.83
N SER A 180 -1.21 7.29 -13.61
CA SER A 180 -0.01 8.03 -14.01
C SER A 180 -0.03 9.50 -13.60
N ALA A 181 -0.98 9.91 -12.76
CA ALA A 181 -0.96 11.20 -12.07
C ALA A 181 -0.47 11.01 -10.62
N VAL A 182 0.15 12.06 -10.09
CA VAL A 182 0.73 12.09 -8.75
C VAL A 182 0.63 13.48 -8.16
N ASP A 183 0.28 13.53 -6.87
CA ASP A 183 0.32 14.72 -6.04
C ASP A 183 1.49 14.63 -5.07
N LEU A 184 2.42 15.59 -5.13
CA LEU A 184 3.67 15.50 -4.41
C LEU A 184 4.30 16.86 -4.08
N THR A 185 5.28 16.84 -3.19
CA THR A 185 6.12 17.97 -2.83
C THR A 185 7.59 17.59 -2.73
N ILE A 186 8.46 18.58 -2.53
CA ILE A 186 9.87 18.40 -2.19
C ILE A 186 10.03 18.54 -0.68
N ILE A 187 10.84 17.68 -0.09
CA ILE A 187 11.23 17.70 1.31
C ILE A 187 12.74 17.86 1.47
N SER A 188 13.17 18.41 2.60
CA SER A 188 14.55 18.34 3.05
C SER A 188 14.85 16.94 3.61
N LEU A 189 15.99 16.37 3.25
CA LEU A 189 16.53 15.14 3.84
C LEU A 189 17.52 15.44 4.99
N ASP A 190 17.83 16.73 5.19
CA ASP A 190 18.70 17.21 6.25
C ASP A 190 17.99 17.24 7.61
N ASN A 191 18.65 17.74 8.63
CA ASN A 191 18.16 17.73 9.99
C ASN A 191 17.37 19.01 10.36
N PRO A 192 16.06 18.94 10.70
CA PRO A 192 15.24 17.72 10.78
C PRO A 192 14.84 17.20 9.38
N PRO A 193 14.80 15.86 9.21
CA PRO A 193 14.40 15.28 7.93
C PRO A 193 12.89 15.42 7.68
N ASP A 194 12.50 15.24 6.42
CA ASP A 194 11.10 15.20 5.96
C ASP A 194 10.32 16.52 6.11
N VAL A 195 11.03 17.64 6.32
CA VAL A 195 10.42 18.97 6.31
C VAL A 195 10.11 19.37 4.88
N GLU A 196 8.85 19.69 4.60
CA GLU A 196 8.43 20.17 3.28
C GLU A 196 9.05 21.54 2.96
N LEU A 197 9.48 21.74 1.72
CA LEU A 197 9.77 23.07 1.24
C LEU A 197 8.48 23.90 1.23
N ASP A 198 8.57 25.14 1.68
CA ASP A 198 7.42 26.05 1.68
C ASP A 198 6.97 26.35 0.25
N MET A 199 5.83 25.80 -0.15
CA MET A 199 5.20 25.98 -1.45
C MET A 199 4.19 27.13 -1.47
N GLY A 200 3.94 27.80 -0.33
CA GLY A 200 3.00 28.94 -0.21
C GLY A 200 1.54 28.56 0.00
N GLY A 201 1.18 27.27 -0.16
CA GLY A 201 -0.16 26.73 0.10
C GLY A 201 -0.08 25.25 0.41
N GLY A 202 -1.00 24.75 1.24
CA GLY A 202 -1.07 23.32 1.58
C GLY A 202 -1.65 22.49 0.44
N PHE A 203 -1.38 21.18 0.50
CA PHE A 203 -2.00 20.18 -0.37
C PHE A 203 -3.55 20.24 -0.23
N ASP A 204 -4.27 20.09 -1.34
CA ASP A 204 -5.74 20.13 -1.41
C ASP A 204 -6.41 21.45 -0.96
N PHE A 205 -5.68 22.54 -0.86
CA PHE A 205 -6.29 23.82 -0.58
C PHE A 205 -7.01 24.36 -1.85
N PHE A 206 -8.31 24.58 -1.78
CA PHE A 206 -9.11 25.09 -2.90
C PHE A 206 -9.11 26.61 -2.90
N GLY A 207 -8.24 27.18 -3.69
CA GLY A 207 -8.05 28.61 -3.80
C GLY A 207 -6.94 28.99 -4.77
N PRO A 208 -6.86 30.28 -5.18
CA PRO A 208 -5.79 30.76 -6.05
C PRO A 208 -4.38 30.54 -5.50
N GLU A 209 -4.24 30.45 -4.19
CA GLU A 209 -2.98 30.14 -3.49
C GLU A 209 -2.36 28.79 -3.93
N SER A 210 -3.19 27.89 -4.46
CA SER A 210 -2.77 26.59 -4.99
C SER A 210 -2.32 26.64 -6.45
N TRP A 211 -2.61 27.70 -7.16
CA TRP A 211 -2.22 27.82 -8.57
C TRP A 211 -0.72 27.97 -8.71
N PRO A 212 -0.07 27.25 -9.62
CA PRO A 212 1.38 27.31 -9.81
C PRO A 212 1.94 28.73 -9.97
N ASP A 213 1.16 29.63 -10.59
CA ASP A 213 1.54 30.98 -10.91
C ASP A 213 0.89 32.06 -10.01
N ASP A 214 0.49 31.72 -8.78
CA ASP A 214 -0.08 32.66 -7.81
C ASP A 214 0.86 33.90 -7.70
N PRO A 215 0.37 35.13 -7.98
CA PRO A 215 1.19 36.33 -7.94
C PRO A 215 1.63 36.73 -6.53
N HIS A 216 0.99 36.20 -5.47
CA HIS A 216 1.23 36.60 -4.09
C HIS A 216 2.35 35.77 -3.40
N MET A 217 2.93 34.79 -4.11
CA MET A 217 4.05 34.00 -3.60
C MET A 217 5.28 34.86 -3.32
N THR A 218 5.99 34.50 -2.24
CA THR A 218 7.37 34.98 -2.00
C THR A 218 8.34 34.45 -3.07
N ALA A 219 9.51 35.05 -3.18
CA ALA A 219 10.55 34.59 -4.09
C ALA A 219 10.99 33.14 -3.79
N SER A 220 11.05 32.77 -2.50
CA SER A 220 11.38 31.41 -2.07
C SER A 220 10.32 30.40 -2.50
N GLN A 221 9.06 30.65 -2.22
CA GLN A 221 7.93 29.80 -2.62
C GLN A 221 7.88 29.58 -4.13
N ARG A 222 8.06 30.67 -4.90
CA ARG A 222 8.13 30.62 -6.36
C ARG A 222 9.31 29.76 -6.84
N SER A 223 10.47 29.88 -6.22
CA SER A 223 11.64 29.05 -6.59
C SER A 223 11.45 27.57 -6.28
N HIS A 224 10.77 27.25 -5.16
CA HIS A 224 10.47 25.86 -4.78
C HIS A 224 9.48 25.22 -5.78
N ARG A 225 8.40 25.92 -6.13
CA ARG A 225 7.45 25.44 -7.16
C ARG A 225 8.12 25.30 -8.53
N MET A 226 8.97 26.27 -8.90
CA MET A 226 9.73 26.21 -10.16
C MET A 226 10.67 25.01 -10.20
N LEU A 227 11.38 24.70 -9.09
CA LEU A 227 12.25 23.53 -8.98
C LEU A 227 11.44 22.25 -9.21
N LEU A 228 10.31 22.10 -8.52
CA LEU A 228 9.42 20.95 -8.68
C LEU A 228 8.94 20.81 -10.12
N GLN A 229 8.41 21.87 -10.71
CA GLN A 229 7.93 21.85 -12.10
C GLN A 229 9.02 21.53 -13.13
N VAL A 230 10.22 22.09 -12.98
CA VAL A 230 11.33 21.84 -13.91
C VAL A 230 11.75 20.36 -13.87
N LEU A 231 11.85 19.78 -12.68
CA LEU A 231 12.21 18.38 -12.53
C LEU A 231 11.11 17.46 -13.08
N MET A 232 9.86 17.73 -12.73
CA MET A 232 8.72 16.93 -13.22
C MET A 232 8.62 16.99 -14.75
N LYS A 233 8.71 18.18 -15.34
CA LYS A 233 8.70 18.35 -16.83
C LYS A 233 9.88 17.65 -17.49
N LYS A 234 11.08 17.73 -16.93
CA LYS A 234 12.28 17.04 -17.45
C LYS A 234 12.07 15.53 -17.54
N HIS A 235 11.29 14.96 -16.64
CA HIS A 235 11.00 13.53 -16.57
C HIS A 235 9.64 13.13 -17.16
N GLY A 236 9.08 13.96 -18.05
CA GLY A 236 7.92 13.63 -18.86
C GLY A 236 6.58 13.86 -18.22
N PHE A 237 6.52 14.57 -17.10
CA PHE A 237 5.25 14.98 -16.49
C PHE A 237 4.84 16.39 -16.98
N GLU A 238 3.55 16.60 -17.06
CA GLU A 238 2.97 17.94 -17.21
C GLU A 238 2.25 18.36 -15.93
N PRO A 239 2.36 19.66 -15.54
CA PRO A 239 1.67 20.21 -14.37
C PRO A 239 0.20 20.47 -14.69
N TYR A 240 -0.63 20.54 -13.65
CA TYR A 240 -1.96 21.10 -13.72
C TYR A 240 -1.93 22.59 -13.30
N ASP A 241 -2.67 23.44 -14.01
CA ASP A 241 -2.60 24.90 -13.86
C ASP A 241 -3.33 25.46 -12.61
N ARG A 242 -3.99 24.62 -11.84
CA ARG A 242 -4.72 24.99 -10.62
C ARG A 242 -4.20 24.39 -9.33
N GLU A 243 -3.23 23.46 -9.45
CA GLU A 243 -2.70 22.71 -8.32
C GLU A 243 -1.19 22.55 -8.46
N TRP A 244 -0.41 23.24 -7.62
CA TRP A 244 1.05 23.24 -7.72
C TRP A 244 1.67 21.86 -7.47
N TRP A 245 0.96 20.98 -6.79
CA TRP A 245 1.39 19.60 -6.42
C TRP A 245 1.05 18.56 -7.48
N HIS A 246 0.06 18.84 -8.38
CA HIS A 246 -0.49 17.85 -9.31
C HIS A 246 0.28 17.78 -10.62
N PHE A 247 0.69 16.56 -10.98
CA PHE A 247 1.40 16.27 -12.23
C PHE A 247 0.88 14.97 -12.85
N ARG A 248 0.80 14.93 -14.18
CA ARG A 248 0.41 13.77 -14.95
C ARG A 248 1.50 13.42 -15.96
N LEU A 249 1.84 12.12 -16.08
CA LEU A 249 2.78 11.65 -17.10
C LEU A 249 2.16 11.86 -18.51
N ILE A 250 2.90 12.49 -19.42
CA ILE A 250 2.41 12.79 -20.77
C ILE A 250 2.15 11.49 -21.54
N ASP A 251 3.13 10.60 -21.58
CA ASP A 251 3.05 9.30 -22.24
C ASP A 251 2.53 8.23 -21.29
N GLU A 252 1.32 8.42 -20.76
CA GLU A 252 0.71 7.46 -19.84
C GLU A 252 0.28 6.16 -20.54
N PRO A 253 0.53 4.97 -19.93
CA PRO A 253 0.20 3.68 -20.56
C PRO A 253 -1.29 3.45 -20.77
N PHE A 254 -2.15 4.07 -19.96
CA PHE A 254 -3.59 3.82 -19.96
C PHE A 254 -4.41 5.11 -20.14
N PRO A 255 -4.27 5.86 -21.25
CA PRO A 255 -4.84 7.22 -21.38
C PRO A 255 -6.37 7.25 -21.42
N ALA A 256 -7.04 6.11 -21.63
CA ALA A 256 -8.48 6.00 -21.75
C ALA A 256 -9.12 5.02 -20.76
N THR A 257 -8.38 4.56 -19.74
CA THR A 257 -8.86 3.54 -18.79
C THR A 257 -8.89 4.10 -17.37
N TRP A 258 -10.06 4.22 -16.77
CA TRP A 258 -10.26 4.58 -15.37
C TRP A 258 -10.41 3.31 -14.54
N PHE A 259 -9.41 3.02 -13.74
CA PHE A 259 -9.37 1.85 -12.90
C PHE A 259 -10.15 2.06 -11.59
N ASN A 260 -10.63 0.95 -10.99
CA ASN A 260 -11.40 0.97 -9.75
C ASN A 260 -11.01 -0.16 -8.79
N PHE A 261 -9.76 -0.66 -8.86
CA PHE A 261 -9.29 -1.62 -7.87
C PHE A 261 -8.90 -0.89 -6.57
N PRO A 262 -9.18 -1.49 -5.39
CA PRO A 262 -8.84 -0.86 -4.12
C PRO A 262 -7.32 -0.84 -3.90
N ILE A 263 -6.86 0.16 -3.13
CA ILE A 263 -5.47 0.25 -2.65
C ILE A 263 -5.35 -0.59 -1.39
N GLN A 264 -4.59 -1.70 -1.44
CA GLN A 264 -4.46 -2.66 -0.34
C GLN A 264 -3.10 -3.39 -0.34
#